data_5b1a35434c754e22696b4adb987ed2c1
#
_entry.id   5b1a35434c754e22696b4adb987ed2c1
#
_cell.length_a   1.000
_cell.length_b   1.000
_cell.length_c   1.000
_cell.angle_alpha   90.00
_cell.angle_beta   90.00
_cell.angle_gamma   90.00
#
_symmetry.space_group_name_H-M   'P 1'
#
loop_
_entity.id
_entity.type
_entity.pdbx_description
1 polymer ?
#
loop_
_entity_poly.entity_id
_entity_poly.type
_entity_poly.pdbx_seq_one_letter_code
_entity_poly.pdbx_strand_id
1 'polypeptide(L)'
;MRRLVEATQQDGNIVLRFDKAETIEAGQPYLVRPTGNVTEIKADEVYLHAGQPNSSTVDGVSMTGNYAATTIPQGAYFINDDKFYLADTDKVNLKGFRAYINADQTTAMAGVNRLLIDIDGKVTSIEEITSDGTKDSKELVDVYTINGIKIKNDMKRADALEGLEHGIYIIDGEKIIK
;
A
#
# COMPACT_ATOMS: atom_id res chain seq x y z
N MET A 1 11.55 13.09 2.40
CA MET A 1 10.37 13.21 3.24
C MET A 1 9.23 13.82 2.44
N ARG A 2 8.00 13.29 2.59
CA ARG A 2 6.84 13.69 1.81
C ARG A 2 5.59 13.70 2.66
N ARG A 3 4.66 14.61 2.37
CA ARG A 3 3.36 14.70 3.02
C ARG A 3 2.24 14.37 2.02
N LEU A 4 1.17 13.78 2.50
CA LEU A 4 -0.05 13.58 1.74
C LEU A 4 -0.69 14.95 1.44
N VAL A 5 -1.00 15.22 0.17
CA VAL A 5 -1.56 16.49 -0.29
C VAL A 5 -2.85 16.36 -1.07
N GLU A 6 -3.11 15.20 -1.63
CA GLU A 6 -4.30 14.97 -2.45
C GLU A 6 -4.67 13.48 -2.47
N ALA A 7 -5.94 13.19 -2.52
CA ALA A 7 -6.48 11.87 -2.76
C ALA A 7 -7.56 11.97 -3.85
N THR A 8 -7.33 11.32 -4.99
CA THR A 8 -8.27 11.33 -6.11
C THR A 8 -8.73 9.94 -6.46
N GLN A 9 -9.96 9.81 -6.91
CA GLN A 9 -10.45 8.55 -7.46
C GLN A 9 -10.22 8.54 -8.98
N GLN A 10 -9.53 7.53 -9.47
CA GLN A 10 -9.25 7.33 -10.88
C GLN A 10 -9.42 5.85 -11.26
N ASP A 11 -10.27 5.57 -12.24
CA ASP A 11 -10.51 4.22 -12.77
C ASP A 11 -10.83 3.16 -11.71
N GLY A 12 -11.61 3.53 -10.68
CA GLY A 12 -11.95 2.65 -9.56
C GLY A 12 -10.83 2.45 -8.54
N ASN A 13 -9.77 3.24 -8.63
CA ASN A 13 -8.66 3.25 -7.67
C ASN A 13 -8.59 4.58 -6.92
N ILE A 14 -7.97 4.59 -5.76
CA ILE A 14 -7.57 5.83 -5.07
C ILE A 14 -6.13 6.11 -5.39
N VAL A 15 -5.84 7.30 -5.87
CA VAL A 15 -4.47 7.79 -6.08
C VAL A 15 -4.15 8.78 -4.96
N LEU A 16 -3.16 8.45 -4.13
CA LEU A 16 -2.64 9.31 -3.08
C LEU A 16 -1.41 10.05 -3.59
N ARG A 17 -1.50 11.38 -3.68
CA ARG A 17 -0.35 12.20 -4.07
C ARG A 17 0.41 12.68 -2.85
N PHE A 18 1.71 12.45 -2.88
CA PHE A 18 2.65 12.88 -1.85
C PHE A 18 3.65 13.88 -2.41
N ASP A 19 3.60 15.10 -1.91
CA ASP A 19 4.54 16.15 -2.28
C ASP A 19 5.71 16.24 -1.29
N LYS A 20 6.84 16.75 -1.76
CA LYS A 20 8.02 16.99 -0.94
C LYS A 20 7.66 17.94 0.20
N ALA A 21 8.01 17.54 1.41
CA ALA A 21 7.93 18.40 2.59
C ALA A 21 9.31 18.94 2.92
N GLU A 22 9.43 20.25 3.04
CA GLU A 22 10.70 20.92 3.37
C GLU A 22 10.87 21.11 4.88
N THR A 23 9.76 21.16 5.60
CA THR A 23 9.71 21.30 7.06
C THR A 23 8.94 20.15 7.68
N ILE A 24 9.27 19.83 8.93
CA ILE A 24 8.54 18.87 9.76
C ILE A 24 7.68 19.64 10.75
N GLU A 25 6.39 19.40 10.69
CA GLU A 25 5.43 19.92 11.66
C GLU A 25 5.21 18.89 12.76
N ALA A 26 5.18 19.33 14.02
CA ALA A 26 4.98 18.45 15.15
C ALA A 26 3.65 17.70 15.06
N GLY A 27 3.68 16.42 15.30
CA GLY A 27 2.50 15.55 15.29
C GLY A 27 2.04 15.08 13.91
N GLN A 28 2.49 15.68 12.82
CA GLN A 28 2.07 15.30 11.48
C GLN A 28 2.79 14.03 10.99
N PRO A 29 2.08 13.11 10.34
CA PRO A 29 2.70 11.94 9.73
C PRO A 29 3.31 12.28 8.36
N TYR A 30 4.43 11.66 8.05
CA TYR A 30 5.14 11.80 6.78
C TYR A 30 5.56 10.45 6.22
N LEU A 31 5.56 10.35 4.88
CA LEU A 31 6.20 9.24 4.19
C LEU A 31 7.70 9.54 4.06
N VAL A 32 8.54 8.65 4.57
CA VAL A 32 9.98 8.83 4.58
C VAL A 32 10.64 7.67 3.83
N ARG A 33 11.49 8.01 2.87
CA ARG A 33 12.38 7.05 2.22
C ARG A 33 13.82 7.42 2.56
N PRO A 34 14.49 6.67 3.43
CA PRO A 34 15.88 6.92 3.74
C PRO A 34 16.78 6.60 2.54
N THR A 35 17.86 7.36 2.37
CA THR A 35 18.84 7.16 1.29
C THR A 35 19.97 6.20 1.70
N GLY A 36 19.92 5.68 2.92
CA GLY A 36 20.88 4.75 3.48
C GLY A 36 20.41 4.20 4.81
N ASN A 37 21.27 3.43 5.51
CA ASN A 37 20.98 2.94 6.84
C ASN A 37 20.87 4.12 7.82
N VAL A 38 19.66 4.38 8.29
CA VAL A 38 19.38 5.39 9.32
C VAL A 38 19.36 4.67 10.66
N THR A 39 20.42 4.87 11.46
CA THR A 39 20.52 4.32 12.81
C THR A 39 20.03 5.30 13.88
N GLU A 40 19.97 6.58 13.55
CA GLU A 40 19.62 7.63 14.48
C GLU A 40 18.97 8.81 13.73
N ILE A 41 17.95 9.41 14.33
CA ILE A 41 17.40 10.69 13.89
C ILE A 41 17.71 11.71 15.00
N LYS A 42 18.44 12.75 14.64
CA LYS A 42 18.79 13.86 15.55
C LYS A 42 18.01 15.10 15.16
N ALA A 43 17.54 15.79 16.16
CA ALA A 43 17.03 17.14 16.03
C ALA A 43 17.58 17.97 17.18
N ASP A 44 18.36 19.00 16.84
CA ASP A 44 18.93 19.93 17.81
C ASP A 44 17.96 21.08 18.06
N GLU A 45 18.04 21.68 19.24
CA GLU A 45 17.25 22.84 19.66
C GLU A 45 15.72 22.67 19.50
N VAL A 46 15.21 21.45 19.71
CA VAL A 46 13.77 21.18 19.69
C VAL A 46 13.19 21.03 21.08
N TYR A 47 11.97 21.54 21.27
CA TYR A 47 11.19 21.31 22.47
C TYR A 47 10.19 20.17 22.22
N LEU A 48 10.28 19.12 23.01
CA LEU A 48 9.31 18.04 22.98
C LEU A 48 8.10 18.42 23.85
N HIS A 49 6.96 18.54 23.24
CA HIS A 49 5.69 18.72 23.93
C HIS A 49 4.98 17.36 24.05
N ALA A 50 4.42 17.09 25.23
CA ALA A 50 3.49 15.99 25.40
C ALA A 50 2.22 16.33 24.59
N GLY A 51 2.03 15.64 23.48
CA GLY A 51 0.90 15.83 22.58
C GLY A 51 0.42 14.51 22.00
N GLN A 52 -0.75 14.54 21.40
CA GLN A 52 -1.25 13.42 20.62
C GLN A 52 -0.76 13.55 19.18
N PRO A 53 -0.48 12.43 18.49
CA PRO A 53 -0.19 12.49 17.07
C PRO A 53 -1.40 13.01 16.31
N ASN A 54 -1.15 13.83 15.29
CA ASN A 54 -2.20 14.38 14.46
C ASN A 54 -2.54 13.44 13.30
N SER A 55 -3.70 13.66 12.72
CA SER A 55 -4.13 13.07 11.48
C SER A 55 -4.12 14.14 10.39
N SER A 56 -3.49 13.84 9.26
CA SER A 56 -3.62 14.66 8.06
C SER A 56 -4.73 14.06 7.20
N THR A 57 -5.82 14.82 7.01
CA THR A 57 -6.97 14.36 6.20
C THR A 57 -7.06 15.19 4.93
N VAL A 58 -7.13 14.52 3.79
CA VAL A 58 -7.25 15.11 2.47
C VAL A 58 -8.25 14.28 1.67
N ASP A 59 -9.29 14.92 1.14
CA ASP A 59 -10.30 14.31 0.27
C ASP A 59 -10.90 13.00 0.81
N GLY A 60 -11.16 12.94 2.13
CA GLY A 60 -11.73 11.75 2.79
C GLY A 60 -10.71 10.65 3.10
N VAL A 61 -9.43 10.86 2.82
CA VAL A 61 -8.35 9.96 3.23
C VAL A 61 -7.57 10.58 4.38
N SER A 62 -7.39 9.82 5.44
CA SER A 62 -6.63 10.22 6.62
C SER A 62 -5.33 9.45 6.72
N MET A 63 -4.22 10.15 6.90
CA MET A 63 -2.97 9.56 7.35
C MET A 63 -2.78 9.89 8.83
N THR A 64 -2.81 8.88 9.68
CA THR A 64 -2.81 9.03 11.13
C THR A 64 -1.53 8.46 11.73
N GLY A 65 -0.80 9.27 12.50
CA GLY A 65 0.39 8.85 13.24
C GLY A 65 0.04 8.18 14.56
N ASN A 66 1.01 7.47 15.15
CA ASN A 66 0.94 6.98 16.52
C ASN A 66 2.28 7.08 17.23
N TYR A 67 2.30 7.41 18.52
CA TYR A 67 3.52 7.43 19.35
C TYR A 67 3.71 6.13 20.13
N ALA A 68 2.63 5.46 20.48
CA ALA A 68 2.63 4.18 21.17
C ALA A 68 2.07 3.07 20.26
N ALA A 69 2.32 1.83 20.61
CA ALA A 69 1.69 0.70 19.90
C ALA A 69 0.17 0.83 19.97
N THR A 70 -0.49 0.64 18.84
CA THR A 70 -1.94 0.75 18.72
C THR A 70 -2.48 -0.25 17.71
N THR A 71 -3.70 -0.69 17.93
CA THR A 71 -4.45 -1.48 16.95
C THR A 71 -5.06 -0.53 15.92
N ILE A 72 -4.86 -0.84 14.66
CA ILE A 72 -5.40 -0.05 13.55
C ILE A 72 -6.73 -0.60 13.06
N PRO A 73 -7.60 0.24 12.48
CA PRO A 73 -8.89 -0.21 11.95
C PRO A 73 -8.72 -1.24 10.83
N GLN A 74 -9.66 -2.17 10.73
CA GLN A 74 -9.80 -3.01 9.53
C GLN A 74 -10.02 -2.12 8.30
N GLY A 75 -9.37 -2.45 7.18
CA GLY A 75 -9.40 -1.66 5.96
C GLY A 75 -8.37 -0.52 5.90
N ALA A 76 -7.61 -0.29 6.98
CA ALA A 76 -6.50 0.66 6.95
C ALA A 76 -5.27 0.08 6.25
N TYR A 77 -4.50 0.95 5.59
CA TYR A 77 -3.22 0.58 4.98
C TYR A 77 -2.06 1.00 5.87
N PHE A 78 -1.04 0.17 5.96
CA PHE A 78 0.17 0.43 6.73
C PHE A 78 1.40 -0.07 6.00
N ILE A 79 2.58 0.42 6.41
CA ILE A 79 3.86 0.02 5.83
C ILE A 79 4.56 -0.97 6.76
N ASN A 80 5.00 -2.08 6.21
CA ASN A 80 5.92 -3.03 6.83
C ASN A 80 6.91 -3.53 5.77
N ASP A 81 8.19 -3.67 6.13
CA ASP A 81 9.26 -4.13 5.24
C ASP A 81 9.25 -3.44 3.85
N ASP A 82 9.13 -2.10 3.87
CA ASP A 82 9.07 -1.23 2.68
C ASP A 82 7.89 -1.51 1.71
N LYS A 83 6.86 -2.21 2.18
CA LYS A 83 5.65 -2.51 1.42
C LYS A 83 4.42 -2.02 2.15
N PHE A 84 3.38 -1.75 1.39
CA PHE A 84 2.06 -1.45 1.93
C PHE A 84 1.26 -2.73 2.12
N TYR A 85 0.53 -2.79 3.23
CA TYR A 85 -0.35 -3.88 3.60
C TYR A 85 -1.73 -3.33 3.93
N LEU A 86 -2.75 -4.09 3.61
CA LEU A 86 -4.12 -3.85 4.07
C LEU A 86 -4.32 -4.57 5.41
N ALA A 87 -4.88 -3.89 6.39
CA ALA A 87 -5.35 -4.52 7.60
C ALA A 87 -6.68 -5.24 7.31
N ASP A 88 -6.62 -6.53 7.08
CA ASP A 88 -7.79 -7.38 6.80
C ASP A 88 -8.62 -7.73 8.04
N THR A 89 -8.08 -7.46 9.22
CA THR A 89 -8.74 -7.64 10.51
C THR A 89 -8.59 -6.40 11.40
N ASP A 90 -9.40 -6.33 12.45
CA ASP A 90 -9.32 -5.33 13.51
C ASP A 90 -8.25 -5.64 14.58
N LYS A 91 -7.35 -6.59 14.30
CA LYS A 91 -6.32 -7.08 15.25
C LYS A 91 -4.89 -6.68 14.87
N VAL A 92 -4.71 -5.99 13.76
CA VAL A 92 -3.37 -5.56 13.33
C VAL A 92 -2.82 -4.52 14.30
N ASN A 93 -1.70 -4.85 14.94
CA ASN A 93 -1.06 -4.00 15.93
C ASN A 93 0.15 -3.30 15.31
N LEU A 94 0.10 -1.99 15.23
CA LEU A 94 1.15 -1.15 14.71
C LEU A 94 2.07 -0.69 15.85
N LYS A 95 3.38 -0.84 15.70
CA LYS A 95 4.37 -0.34 16.67
C LYS A 95 4.31 1.18 16.78
N GLY A 96 4.80 1.73 17.88
CA GLY A 96 4.92 3.18 18.05
C GLY A 96 5.79 3.85 16.97
N PHE A 97 5.57 5.14 16.77
CA PHE A 97 6.23 5.97 15.75
C PHE A 97 6.03 5.44 14.33
N ARG A 98 4.80 5.08 14.02
CA ARG A 98 4.34 4.67 12.70
C ARG A 98 3.15 5.51 12.29
N ALA A 99 2.68 5.27 11.09
CA ALA A 99 1.43 5.83 10.59
C ALA A 99 0.66 4.79 9.79
N TYR A 100 -0.65 4.97 9.73
CA TYR A 100 -1.53 4.20 8.86
C TYR A 100 -2.41 5.16 8.05
N ILE A 101 -2.90 4.68 6.93
CA ILE A 101 -3.77 5.42 6.03
C ILE A 101 -5.15 4.77 6.12
N ASN A 102 -6.16 5.58 6.40
CA ASN A 102 -7.55 5.16 6.42
C ASN A 102 -8.33 5.96 5.38
N ALA A 103 -9.05 5.27 4.51
CA ALA A 103 -9.98 5.88 3.57
C ALA A 103 -11.38 5.81 4.17
N ASP A 104 -12.06 6.95 4.26
CA ASP A 104 -13.44 6.97 4.73
C ASP A 104 -14.33 6.24 3.73
N GLN A 105 -14.93 5.13 4.17
CA GLN A 105 -15.80 4.28 3.36
C GLN A 105 -17.14 4.95 3.01
N THR A 106 -17.41 6.14 3.59
CA THR A 106 -18.77 6.70 3.53
C THR A 106 -19.07 7.61 2.34
N THR A 107 -18.06 8.14 1.63
CA THR A 107 -18.35 9.24 0.68
C THR A 107 -17.90 9.07 -0.76
N ALA A 108 -16.77 8.48 -1.04
CA ALA A 108 -16.30 8.37 -2.43
C ALA A 108 -15.60 7.06 -2.74
N MET A 109 -15.46 6.22 -1.73
CA MET A 109 -14.51 5.11 -1.74
C MET A 109 -15.16 3.73 -1.70
N ALA A 110 -16.49 3.67 -1.76
CA ALA A 110 -17.21 2.41 -1.94
C ALA A 110 -16.90 1.84 -3.33
N GLY A 111 -16.25 0.68 -3.38
CA GLY A 111 -15.90 0.02 -4.64
C GLY A 111 -14.50 0.31 -5.18
N VAL A 112 -13.62 0.90 -4.35
CA VAL A 112 -12.21 1.09 -4.71
C VAL A 112 -11.48 -0.26 -4.71
N ASN A 113 -10.84 -0.55 -5.83
CA ASN A 113 -10.13 -1.81 -6.01
C ASN A 113 -8.70 -1.78 -5.48
N ARG A 114 -8.02 -0.62 -5.53
CA ARG A 114 -6.61 -0.47 -5.16
C ARG A 114 -6.30 0.93 -4.66
N LEU A 115 -5.30 1.00 -3.77
CA LEU A 115 -4.65 2.23 -3.39
C LEU A 115 -3.38 2.40 -4.25
N LEU A 116 -3.25 3.52 -4.93
CA LEU A 116 -2.08 3.89 -5.72
C LEU A 116 -1.36 5.04 -5.04
N ILE A 117 -0.06 5.11 -5.19
CA ILE A 117 0.74 6.22 -4.69
C ILE A 117 1.37 6.97 -5.86
N ASP A 118 1.14 8.27 -5.90
CA ASP A 118 1.83 9.20 -6.79
C ASP A 118 2.93 9.94 -6.03
N ILE A 119 4.16 9.76 -6.49
CA ILE A 119 5.33 10.49 -6.01
C ILE A 119 6.01 11.14 -7.22
N ASP A 120 6.00 12.48 -7.27
CA ASP A 120 6.61 13.24 -8.36
C ASP A 120 6.04 12.87 -9.75
N GLY A 121 4.74 12.61 -9.87
CA GLY A 121 4.09 12.23 -11.12
C GLY A 121 4.36 10.78 -11.55
N LYS A 122 4.91 9.95 -10.66
CA LYS A 122 5.09 8.52 -10.88
C LYS A 122 4.12 7.76 -10.01
N VAL A 123 3.09 7.21 -10.63
CA VAL A 123 2.10 6.38 -9.94
C VAL A 123 2.65 4.97 -9.80
N THR A 124 2.67 4.46 -8.58
CA THR A 124 3.04 3.08 -8.25
C THR A 124 1.84 2.39 -7.62
N SER A 125 1.49 1.20 -8.10
CA SER A 125 0.45 0.39 -7.45
C SER A 125 0.96 -0.12 -6.10
N ILE A 126 0.09 -0.07 -5.10
CA ILE A 126 0.25 -0.86 -3.88
C ILE A 126 -0.32 -2.24 -4.21
N GLU A 127 0.53 -3.25 -4.19
CA GLU A 127 0.03 -4.63 -4.18
C GLU A 127 -0.69 -4.83 -2.86
N GLU A 128 -1.96 -5.24 -2.94
CA GLU A 128 -2.73 -5.62 -1.76
C GLU A 128 -2.13 -6.91 -1.21
N ILE A 129 -1.43 -6.80 -0.08
CA ILE A 129 -0.92 -7.95 0.65
C ILE A 129 -1.72 -8.02 1.94
N THR A 130 -2.43 -9.12 2.14
CA THR A 130 -3.17 -9.38 3.39
C THR A 130 -2.20 -9.57 4.55
N SER A 131 -2.65 -9.30 5.78
CA SER A 131 -1.82 -9.28 6.99
C SER A 131 -1.15 -10.62 7.33
N ASP A 132 -1.60 -11.72 6.73
CA ASP A 132 -0.98 -13.05 6.88
C ASP A 132 0.18 -13.30 5.90
N GLY A 133 0.51 -12.31 5.04
CA GLY A 133 1.58 -12.42 4.05
C GLY A 133 1.22 -13.28 2.84
N THR A 134 -0.01 -13.80 2.78
CA THR A 134 -0.51 -14.43 1.57
C THR A 134 -0.87 -13.33 0.57
N LYS A 135 -0.24 -13.35 -0.59
CA LYS A 135 -0.71 -12.56 -1.74
C LYS A 135 -2.13 -13.00 -2.01
N ASP A 136 -3.11 -12.13 -1.78
CA ASP A 136 -4.46 -12.42 -2.27
C ASP A 136 -4.36 -12.52 -3.78
N SER A 137 -4.60 -13.72 -4.28
CA SER A 137 -4.39 -14.11 -5.68
C SER A 137 -5.45 -13.54 -6.63
N LYS A 138 -5.74 -12.25 -6.49
CA LYS A 138 -6.38 -11.43 -7.54
C LYS A 138 -5.38 -10.95 -8.60
N GLU A 139 -4.19 -11.49 -8.60
CA GLU A 139 -3.25 -11.23 -9.67
C GLU A 139 -3.81 -11.82 -10.95
N LEU A 140 -4.28 -10.93 -11.81
CA LEU A 140 -4.62 -11.30 -13.18
C LEU A 140 -3.30 -11.68 -13.86
N VAL A 141 -3.19 -12.91 -14.26
CA VAL A 141 -1.98 -13.46 -14.87
C VAL A 141 -2.20 -13.72 -16.33
N ASP A 142 -1.14 -13.57 -17.10
CA ASP A 142 -1.07 -14.02 -18.47
C ASP A 142 -0.50 -15.43 -18.53
N VAL A 143 -1.07 -16.26 -19.38
CA VAL A 143 -0.61 -17.64 -19.61
C VAL A 143 0.04 -17.75 -20.98
N TYR A 144 1.24 -18.27 -21.00
CA TYR A 144 2.02 -18.49 -22.21
C TYR A 144 2.33 -19.97 -22.39
N THR A 145 2.45 -20.39 -23.63
CA THR A 145 3.09 -21.69 -23.96
C THR A 145 4.59 -21.63 -23.68
N ILE A 146 5.25 -22.77 -23.63
CA ILE A 146 6.72 -22.84 -23.47
C ILE A 146 7.46 -22.12 -24.62
N ASN A 147 6.81 -21.93 -25.75
CA ASN A 147 7.37 -21.22 -26.92
C ASN A 147 7.11 -19.69 -26.85
N GLY A 148 6.58 -19.18 -25.73
CA GLY A 148 6.32 -17.75 -25.53
C GLY A 148 5.05 -17.22 -26.19
N ILE A 149 4.18 -18.08 -26.72
CA ILE A 149 2.90 -17.67 -27.30
C ILE A 149 1.90 -17.45 -26.17
N LYS A 150 1.35 -16.22 -26.07
CA LYS A 150 0.28 -15.91 -25.11
C LYS A 150 -1.00 -16.62 -25.54
N ILE A 151 -1.59 -17.39 -24.63
CA ILE A 151 -2.82 -18.17 -24.86
C ILE A 151 -4.00 -17.72 -24.00
N LYS A 152 -3.74 -17.08 -22.87
CA LYS A 152 -4.76 -16.41 -22.04
C LYS A 152 -4.19 -15.11 -21.48
N ASN A 153 -5.05 -14.13 -21.24
CA ASN A 153 -4.71 -12.85 -20.62
C ASN A 153 -5.70 -12.52 -19.51
N ASP A 154 -5.23 -11.78 -18.53
CA ASP A 154 -6.03 -11.25 -17.43
C ASP A 154 -6.88 -12.30 -16.69
N MET A 155 -6.30 -13.49 -16.46
CA MET A 155 -6.95 -14.59 -15.76
C MET A 155 -6.57 -14.58 -14.29
N LYS A 156 -7.50 -14.94 -13.40
CA LYS A 156 -7.12 -15.23 -12.02
C LYS A 156 -6.14 -16.40 -12.00
N ARG A 157 -5.09 -16.29 -11.19
CA ARG A 157 -4.05 -17.33 -11.12
C ARG A 157 -4.64 -18.73 -10.82
N ALA A 158 -5.68 -18.79 -9.97
CA ALA A 158 -6.37 -20.03 -9.65
C ALA A 158 -7.02 -20.69 -10.90
N ASP A 159 -7.52 -19.89 -11.84
CA ASP A 159 -8.27 -20.32 -13.02
C ASP A 159 -7.38 -20.35 -14.28
N ALA A 160 -6.12 -19.96 -14.16
CA ALA A 160 -5.21 -19.76 -15.29
C ALA A 160 -5.03 -21.02 -16.13
N LEU A 161 -5.00 -22.18 -15.52
CA LEU A 161 -4.85 -23.48 -16.20
C LEU A 161 -6.18 -24.15 -16.54
N GLU A 162 -7.32 -23.58 -16.17
CA GLU A 162 -8.63 -24.17 -16.45
C GLU A 162 -8.88 -24.22 -17.97
N GLY A 163 -9.39 -25.34 -18.47
CA GLY A 163 -9.68 -25.54 -19.89
C GLY A 163 -8.46 -25.72 -20.81
N LEU A 164 -7.23 -25.70 -20.27
CA LEU A 164 -6.03 -26.02 -21.05
C LEU A 164 -5.79 -27.54 -21.06
N GLU A 165 -5.10 -28.04 -22.07
CA GLU A 165 -4.66 -29.43 -22.13
C GLU A 165 -3.48 -29.71 -21.17
N HIS A 166 -3.15 -30.99 -20.94
CA HIS A 166 -1.94 -31.35 -20.23
C HIS A 166 -0.70 -30.86 -20.98
N GLY A 167 0.13 -30.05 -20.31
CA GLY A 167 1.26 -29.42 -20.94
C GLY A 167 2.09 -28.56 -20.00
N ILE A 168 3.08 -27.89 -20.58
CA ILE A 168 3.95 -26.96 -19.84
C ILE A 168 3.56 -25.54 -20.23
N TYR A 169 3.31 -24.72 -19.24
CA TYR A 169 2.89 -23.32 -19.37
C TYR A 169 3.81 -22.39 -18.57
N ILE A 170 3.90 -21.15 -18.99
CA ILE A 170 4.59 -20.08 -18.27
C ILE A 170 3.53 -19.12 -17.73
N ILE A 171 3.51 -18.91 -16.44
CA ILE A 171 2.64 -17.97 -15.73
C ILE A 171 3.54 -17.11 -14.84
N ASP A 172 3.53 -15.78 -15.01
CA ASP A 172 4.40 -14.84 -14.28
C ASP A 172 5.90 -15.20 -14.33
N GLY A 173 6.36 -15.75 -15.46
CA GLY A 173 7.73 -16.21 -15.61
C GLY A 173 8.04 -17.56 -14.95
N GLU A 174 7.08 -18.15 -14.25
CA GLU A 174 7.21 -19.48 -13.64
C GLU A 174 6.74 -20.57 -14.59
N LYS A 175 7.50 -21.65 -14.66
CA LYS A 175 7.15 -22.86 -15.43
C LYS A 175 6.21 -23.73 -14.61
N ILE A 176 4.99 -23.94 -15.10
CA ILE A 176 3.96 -24.75 -14.44
C ILE A 176 3.61 -25.92 -15.35
N ILE A 177 3.45 -27.11 -14.77
CA ILE A 177 3.02 -28.33 -15.46
C ILE A 177 1.57 -28.59 -15.08
N LYS A 178 0.70 -28.70 -16.07
CA LYS A 178 -0.69 -29.13 -15.89
C LYS A 178 -0.84 -30.60 -16.16
#